data_4523df54a94c310d0bd0a464e2cd47dc
#
_entry.id   4523df54a94c310d0bd0a464e2cd47dc
#
_cell.length_a   1.000
_cell.length_b   1.000
_cell.length_c   1.000
_cell.angle_alpha   90.00
_cell.angle_beta   90.00
_cell.angle_gamma   90.00
#
_symmetry.space_group_name_H-M   'P 1'
#
loop_
_entity.id
_entity.type
_entity.pdbx_description
1 polymer ?
#
loop_
_entity_poly.entity_id
_entity_poly.type
_entity_poly.pdbx_seq_one_letter_code
_entity_poly.pdbx_strand_id
1 'polypeptide(L)'
;MEASPASGPRHLMDPHTFYSNFNNKIGRHKTYLCYEVERLDNGTWVKMDQHRGFLHNQPRRHAELLFLDLVPSLQLDPAQIYRVTWFISWSPCFSWGCAKEVRAFLQENTHVRLRIFAARIADHWPLYKEALQMLRDAGAQVSIMTYDEFKHCWDTFVDHQGAPFQPWDGLDEHSQALSRRLRAILQNQGN
;
A
#
# COMPACT_ATOMS: atom_id res chain seq x y z
N MET A 1 25.56 -23.15 -13.46
CA MET A 1 24.40 -22.37 -13.91
C MET A 1 23.21 -22.83 -13.08
N GLU A 2 22.96 -22.16 -11.99
CA GLU A 2 21.73 -22.40 -11.26
C GLU A 2 20.61 -21.78 -12.09
N ALA A 3 19.70 -22.65 -12.54
CA ALA A 3 18.46 -22.21 -13.13
C ALA A 3 17.76 -21.34 -12.06
N SER A 4 17.47 -20.09 -12.40
CA SER A 4 16.50 -19.29 -11.64
C SER A 4 15.30 -20.20 -11.35
N PRO A 5 14.81 -20.26 -10.13
CA PRO A 5 13.59 -20.99 -9.89
C PRO A 5 12.57 -20.43 -10.88
N ALA A 6 12.06 -21.32 -11.73
CA ALA A 6 10.93 -20.97 -12.57
C ALA A 6 9.94 -20.30 -11.65
N SER A 7 9.55 -19.07 -12.00
CA SER A 7 8.52 -18.34 -11.25
C SER A 7 7.33 -19.27 -11.18
N GLY A 8 7.15 -19.91 -10.01
CA GLY A 8 5.93 -20.64 -9.71
C GLY A 8 4.75 -19.69 -9.94
N PRO A 9 3.53 -20.20 -10.12
CA PRO A 9 2.37 -19.34 -10.27
C PRO A 9 2.39 -18.32 -9.15
N ARG A 10 2.32 -17.04 -9.52
CA ARG A 10 2.29 -15.96 -8.55
C ARG A 10 1.17 -16.22 -7.55
N HIS A 11 1.48 -16.05 -6.27
CA HIS A 11 0.45 -16.13 -5.24
C HIS A 11 -0.52 -14.97 -5.43
N LEU A 12 -1.79 -15.27 -5.71
CA LEU A 12 -2.84 -14.29 -5.94
C LEU A 12 -3.86 -14.36 -4.81
N MET A 13 -4.49 -13.22 -4.54
CA MET A 13 -5.51 -13.08 -3.51
C MET A 13 -6.83 -13.67 -4.00
N ASP A 14 -7.54 -14.39 -3.11
CA ASP A 14 -8.89 -14.85 -3.39
C ASP A 14 -9.85 -13.66 -3.59
N PRO A 15 -10.77 -13.73 -4.59
CA PRO A 15 -11.72 -12.64 -4.84
C PRO A 15 -12.55 -12.23 -3.62
N HIS A 16 -13.03 -13.20 -2.83
CA HIS A 16 -13.79 -12.91 -1.62
C HIS A 16 -12.95 -12.15 -0.60
N THR A 17 -11.70 -12.53 -0.41
CA THR A 17 -10.75 -11.83 0.47
C THR A 17 -10.55 -10.39 0.03
N PHE A 18 -10.40 -10.16 -1.27
CA PHE A 18 -10.27 -8.80 -1.81
C PHE A 18 -11.49 -7.95 -1.49
N TYR A 19 -12.68 -8.40 -1.86
CA TYR A 19 -13.91 -7.64 -1.63
C TYR A 19 -14.17 -7.41 -0.14
N SER A 20 -13.93 -8.41 0.70
CA SER A 20 -14.16 -8.28 2.15
C SER A 20 -13.24 -7.28 2.83
N ASN A 21 -12.00 -7.14 2.34
CA ASN A 21 -10.98 -6.32 3.01
C ASN A 21 -10.80 -4.94 2.38
N PHE A 22 -11.06 -4.78 1.08
CA PHE A 22 -10.85 -3.51 0.39
C PHE A 22 -12.12 -2.69 0.20
N ASN A 23 -13.29 -3.20 0.57
CA ASN A 23 -14.52 -2.39 0.54
C ASN A 23 -14.32 -1.12 1.38
N ASN A 24 -14.55 0.04 0.77
CA ASN A 24 -14.25 1.31 1.43
C ASN A 24 -15.39 1.83 2.34
N LYS A 25 -16.48 1.08 2.43
CA LYS A 25 -17.59 1.36 3.34
C LYS A 25 -17.47 0.57 4.64
N ILE A 26 -17.22 -0.73 4.53
CA ILE A 26 -17.15 -1.66 5.66
C ILE A 26 -15.87 -2.46 5.54
N GLY A 27 -14.99 -2.35 6.54
CA GLY A 27 -13.74 -3.07 6.56
C GLY A 27 -13.67 -4.11 7.66
N ARG A 28 -12.88 -5.12 7.43
CA ARG A 28 -12.53 -6.10 8.44
C ARG A 28 -11.35 -5.57 9.28
N HIS A 29 -11.11 -6.17 10.43
CA HIS A 29 -10.05 -5.74 11.35
C HIS A 29 -8.64 -5.98 10.81
N LYS A 30 -8.48 -6.94 9.91
CA LYS A 30 -7.18 -7.27 9.33
C LYS A 30 -6.77 -6.27 8.27
N THR A 31 -5.51 -5.90 8.24
CA THR A 31 -4.95 -5.06 7.18
C THR A 31 -4.35 -5.95 6.09
N TYR A 32 -4.73 -5.70 4.85
CA TYR A 32 -4.10 -6.25 3.65
C TYR A 32 -3.34 -5.15 2.94
N LEU A 33 -2.16 -5.48 2.44
CA LEU A 33 -1.29 -4.57 1.73
C LEU A 33 -0.83 -5.23 0.45
N CYS A 34 -1.20 -4.65 -0.69
CA CYS A 34 -0.65 -5.01 -2.00
C CYS A 34 0.49 -4.07 -2.31
N TYR A 35 1.59 -4.59 -2.85
CA TYR A 35 2.74 -3.76 -3.18
C TYR A 35 3.26 -4.04 -4.57
N GLU A 36 3.79 -3.01 -5.20
CA GLU A 36 4.53 -3.10 -6.45
C GLU A 36 5.71 -2.13 -6.41
N VAL A 37 6.76 -2.47 -7.16
CA VAL A 37 7.98 -1.68 -7.22
C VAL A 37 8.26 -1.32 -8.67
N GLU A 38 8.64 -0.06 -8.89
CA GLU A 38 9.07 0.45 -10.20
C GLU A 38 10.46 1.04 -10.05
N ARG A 39 11.25 0.96 -11.11
CA ARG A 39 12.57 1.59 -11.20
C ARG A 39 12.51 2.76 -12.17
N LEU A 40 13.18 3.85 -11.83
CA LEU A 40 13.30 5.00 -12.73
C LEU A 40 14.39 4.71 -13.77
N ASP A 41 14.01 4.75 -15.04
CA ASP A 41 14.91 4.53 -16.18
C ASP A 41 14.68 5.64 -17.21
N ASN A 42 15.68 6.51 -17.38
CA ASN A 42 15.64 7.64 -18.33
C ASN A 42 14.35 8.48 -18.19
N GLY A 43 13.95 8.80 -16.97
CA GLY A 43 12.76 9.61 -16.68
C GLY A 43 11.44 8.85 -16.76
N THR A 44 11.45 7.53 -16.99
CA THR A 44 10.27 6.69 -17.07
C THR A 44 10.28 5.66 -15.97
N TRP A 45 9.14 5.46 -15.31
CA TRP A 45 8.98 4.40 -14.32
C TRP A 45 8.73 3.07 -15.02
N VAL A 46 9.60 2.09 -14.75
CA VAL A 46 9.53 0.75 -15.32
C VAL A 46 9.13 -0.23 -14.23
N LYS A 47 8.06 -0.99 -14.46
CA LYS A 47 7.56 -1.97 -13.51
C LYS A 47 8.53 -3.13 -13.35
N MET A 48 8.78 -3.51 -12.09
CA MET A 48 9.58 -4.68 -11.74
C MET A 48 8.62 -5.82 -11.41
N ASP A 49 8.25 -6.61 -12.41
CA ASP A 49 7.19 -7.62 -12.31
C ASP A 49 7.43 -8.68 -11.26
N GLN A 50 8.68 -8.93 -10.88
CA GLN A 50 9.03 -9.90 -9.86
C GLN A 50 8.96 -9.32 -8.43
N HIS A 51 8.77 -7.99 -8.31
CA HIS A 51 8.77 -7.28 -7.04
C HIS A 51 7.36 -6.78 -6.70
N ARG A 52 6.39 -7.67 -6.81
CA ARG A 52 4.99 -7.36 -6.46
C ARG A 52 4.34 -8.54 -5.76
N GLY A 53 3.41 -8.25 -4.88
CA GLY A 53 2.71 -9.26 -4.13
C GLY A 53 1.76 -8.63 -3.11
N PHE A 54 1.29 -9.43 -2.17
CA PHE A 54 0.47 -8.92 -1.09
C PHE A 54 0.84 -9.56 0.25
N LEU A 55 0.56 -8.83 1.31
CA LEU A 55 0.81 -9.19 2.70
C LEU A 55 -0.43 -8.88 3.53
N HIS A 56 -0.53 -9.49 4.70
CA HIS A 56 -1.55 -9.14 5.68
C HIS A 56 -0.96 -9.21 7.09
N ASN A 57 -1.61 -8.52 8.03
CA ASN A 57 -1.18 -8.51 9.43
C ASN A 57 -1.00 -9.93 9.97
N GLN A 58 0.11 -10.14 10.65
CA GLN A 58 0.35 -11.30 11.50
C GLN A 58 0.05 -10.92 12.96
N PRO A 59 -0.13 -11.89 13.87
CA PRO A 59 -0.60 -11.61 15.24
C PRO A 59 0.20 -10.55 16.02
N ARG A 60 1.49 -10.38 15.72
CA ARG A 60 2.35 -9.42 16.42
C ARG A 60 3.08 -8.47 15.48
N ARG A 61 2.72 -8.44 14.19
CA ARG A 61 3.43 -7.62 13.25
C ARG A 61 2.50 -7.17 12.13
N HIS A 62 2.36 -5.88 11.96
CA HIS A 62 1.49 -5.29 10.95
C HIS A 62 2.10 -5.44 9.55
N ALA A 63 1.23 -5.41 8.54
CA ALA A 63 1.63 -5.62 7.14
C ALA A 63 2.70 -4.63 6.68
N GLU A 64 2.66 -3.38 7.14
CA GLU A 64 3.64 -2.36 6.82
C GLU A 64 5.05 -2.80 7.25
N LEU A 65 5.17 -3.33 8.46
CA LEU A 65 6.44 -3.80 8.99
C LEU A 65 6.91 -5.08 8.31
N LEU A 66 5.96 -5.95 7.94
CA LEU A 66 6.30 -7.15 7.15
C LEU A 66 6.85 -6.75 5.77
N PHE A 67 6.32 -5.69 5.16
CA PHE A 67 6.89 -5.17 3.93
C PHE A 67 8.33 -4.71 4.14
N LEU A 68 8.60 -3.94 5.20
CA LEU A 68 9.97 -3.49 5.51
C LEU A 68 10.91 -4.68 5.72
N ASP A 69 10.43 -5.75 6.33
CA ASP A 69 11.22 -6.99 6.53
C ASP A 69 11.62 -7.65 5.22
N LEU A 70 10.77 -7.56 4.19
CA LEU A 70 11.06 -8.21 2.91
C LEU A 70 11.93 -7.37 1.98
N VAL A 71 12.10 -6.06 2.25
CA VAL A 71 12.85 -5.16 1.37
C VAL A 71 14.27 -5.66 1.08
N PRO A 72 15.06 -6.17 2.05
CA PRO A 72 16.39 -6.70 1.73
C PRO A 72 16.38 -7.79 0.67
N SER A 73 15.33 -8.62 0.63
CA SER A 73 15.19 -9.68 -0.38
C SER A 73 14.93 -9.16 -1.79
N LEU A 74 14.47 -7.92 -1.92
CA LEU A 74 14.25 -7.27 -3.22
C LEU A 74 15.55 -6.87 -3.90
N GLN A 75 16.65 -6.79 -3.15
CA GLN A 75 17.99 -6.47 -3.65
C GLN A 75 18.00 -5.18 -4.48
N LEU A 76 17.40 -4.12 -3.94
CA LEU A 76 17.37 -2.82 -4.59
C LEU A 76 18.78 -2.20 -4.62
N ASP A 77 19.15 -1.65 -5.76
CA ASP A 77 20.45 -1.02 -5.96
C ASP A 77 20.42 0.43 -5.45
N PRO A 78 21.23 0.80 -4.45
CA PRO A 78 21.27 2.18 -3.93
C PRO A 78 21.63 3.24 -4.98
N ALA A 79 22.22 2.85 -6.10
CA ALA A 79 22.55 3.77 -7.20
C ALA A 79 21.37 4.03 -8.13
N GLN A 80 20.27 3.30 -7.96
CA GLN A 80 19.04 3.45 -8.75
C GLN A 80 17.97 4.12 -7.90
N ILE A 81 16.94 4.69 -8.56
CA ILE A 81 15.79 5.27 -7.88
C ILE A 81 14.58 4.36 -8.10
N TYR A 82 13.89 4.04 -7.01
CA TYR A 82 12.73 3.17 -7.03
C TYR A 82 11.51 3.89 -6.49
N ARG A 83 10.34 3.49 -6.99
CA ARG A 83 9.05 3.90 -6.45
C ARG A 83 8.30 2.65 -5.98
N VAL A 84 8.06 2.58 -4.68
CA VAL A 84 7.22 1.55 -4.07
C VAL A 84 5.81 2.10 -3.95
N THR A 85 4.82 1.33 -4.38
CA THR A 85 3.41 1.68 -4.20
C THR A 85 2.75 0.64 -3.31
N TRP A 86 2.07 1.11 -2.26
CA TRP A 86 1.22 0.30 -1.41
C TRP A 86 -0.24 0.60 -1.72
N PHE A 87 -1.03 -0.45 -1.87
CA PHE A 87 -2.49 -0.39 -1.83
C PHE A 87 -2.90 -1.10 -0.54
N ILE A 88 -3.32 -0.34 0.45
CA ILE A 88 -3.50 -0.82 1.82
C ILE A 88 -4.96 -0.65 2.25
N SER A 89 -5.53 -1.70 2.87
CA SER A 89 -6.96 -1.68 3.25
C SER A 89 -7.26 -0.69 4.37
N TRP A 90 -6.32 -0.47 5.29
CA TRP A 90 -6.37 0.54 6.34
C TRP A 90 -5.14 1.42 6.30
N SER A 91 -5.28 2.72 6.51
CA SER A 91 -4.12 3.61 6.61
C SER A 91 -3.22 3.19 7.78
N PRO A 92 -1.89 3.45 7.69
CA PRO A 92 -0.94 2.98 8.70
C PRO A 92 -1.22 3.55 10.10
N CYS A 93 -0.97 2.74 11.12
CA CYS A 93 -1.17 3.13 12.51
C CYS A 93 0.03 3.90 13.08
N PHE A 94 -0.21 4.58 14.21
CA PHE A 94 0.82 5.23 15.01
C PHE A 94 1.26 4.35 16.19
N SER A 95 0.29 3.80 16.91
CA SER A 95 0.49 3.18 18.23
C SER A 95 1.40 1.96 18.23
N TRP A 96 1.41 1.18 17.14
CA TRP A 96 2.28 0.02 16.99
C TRP A 96 3.60 0.36 16.28
N GLY A 97 3.87 1.65 16.09
CA GLY A 97 5.12 2.11 15.51
C GLY A 97 5.22 2.06 14.00
N CYS A 98 4.15 1.70 13.27
CA CYS A 98 4.20 1.54 11.82
C CYS A 98 4.67 2.82 11.12
N ALA A 99 4.05 3.97 11.42
CA ALA A 99 4.42 5.22 10.78
C ALA A 99 5.87 5.63 11.11
N LYS A 100 6.31 5.41 12.35
CA LYS A 100 7.69 5.71 12.79
C LYS A 100 8.72 4.86 12.05
N GLU A 101 8.45 3.57 11.90
CA GLU A 101 9.35 2.65 11.20
C GLU A 101 9.43 2.97 9.71
N VAL A 102 8.31 3.31 9.10
CA VAL A 102 8.29 3.72 7.69
C VAL A 102 9.07 5.02 7.50
N ARG A 103 8.91 5.99 8.41
CA ARG A 103 9.70 7.23 8.39
C ARG A 103 11.19 6.95 8.47
N ALA A 104 11.60 6.11 9.43
CA ALA A 104 13.00 5.74 9.59
C ALA A 104 13.54 5.07 8.32
N PHE A 105 12.78 4.15 7.75
CA PHE A 105 13.13 3.49 6.49
C PHE A 105 13.35 4.48 5.36
N LEU A 106 12.46 5.45 5.18
CA LEU A 106 12.57 6.45 4.11
C LEU A 106 13.76 7.38 4.33
N GLN A 107 14.09 7.71 5.59
CA GLN A 107 15.23 8.53 5.93
C GLN A 107 16.57 7.81 5.66
N GLU A 108 16.60 6.50 5.87
CA GLU A 108 17.79 5.67 5.63
C GLU A 108 17.93 5.23 4.17
N ASN A 109 16.83 5.21 3.40
CA ASN A 109 16.78 4.70 2.03
C ASN A 109 16.30 5.79 1.07
N THR A 110 17.12 6.84 0.86
CA THR A 110 16.76 8.01 0.08
C THR A 110 16.54 7.72 -1.42
N HIS A 111 16.98 6.55 -1.89
CA HIS A 111 16.75 6.07 -3.25
C HIS A 111 15.37 5.45 -3.44
N VAL A 112 14.58 5.30 -2.37
CA VAL A 112 13.23 4.73 -2.41
C VAL A 112 12.20 5.83 -2.16
N ARG A 113 11.24 5.95 -3.08
CA ARG A 113 10.07 6.81 -2.94
C ARG A 113 8.85 5.93 -2.65
N LEU A 114 7.98 6.36 -1.75
CA LEU A 114 6.81 5.59 -1.34
C LEU A 114 5.53 6.34 -1.69
N ARG A 115 4.62 5.62 -2.36
CA ARG A 115 3.21 6.03 -2.55
C ARG A 115 2.32 5.08 -1.77
N ILE A 116 1.38 5.64 -1.03
CA ILE A 116 0.41 4.87 -0.26
C ILE A 116 -0.99 5.25 -0.72
N PHE A 117 -1.72 4.26 -1.20
CA PHE A 117 -3.16 4.39 -1.49
C PHE A 117 -3.92 3.57 -0.46
N ALA A 118 -4.74 4.22 0.36
CA ALA A 118 -5.52 3.55 1.41
C ALA A 118 -6.99 3.44 1.01
N ALA A 119 -7.58 2.27 1.24
CA ALA A 119 -9.01 2.07 1.02
C ALA A 119 -9.83 2.79 2.09
N ARG A 120 -9.37 2.79 3.33
CA ARG A 120 -10.05 3.41 4.48
C ARG A 120 -9.03 4.08 5.40
N ILE A 121 -9.50 5.09 6.13
CA ILE A 121 -8.70 5.75 7.18
C ILE A 121 -8.90 4.98 8.49
N ALA A 122 -7.81 4.64 9.16
CA ALA A 122 -7.81 3.82 10.38
C ALA A 122 -8.17 4.67 11.62
N ASP A 123 -9.32 5.31 11.61
CA ASP A 123 -9.77 6.25 12.63
C ASP A 123 -10.19 5.60 13.96
N HIS A 124 -10.23 4.27 13.99
CA HIS A 124 -10.44 3.50 15.21
C HIS A 124 -9.17 3.40 16.08
N TRP A 125 -8.01 3.77 15.54
CA TRP A 125 -6.76 3.84 16.29
C TRP A 125 -6.48 5.26 16.77
N PRO A 126 -5.95 5.44 18.00
CA PRO A 126 -5.51 6.76 18.46
C PRO A 126 -4.36 7.27 17.58
N LEU A 127 -4.27 8.59 17.46
CA LEU A 127 -3.19 9.28 16.73
C LEU A 127 -3.11 8.93 15.23
N TYR A 128 -4.24 8.53 14.62
CA TYR A 128 -4.27 8.18 13.21
C TYR A 128 -3.96 9.38 12.29
N LYS A 129 -4.33 10.58 12.71
CA LYS A 129 -4.03 11.81 11.96
C LYS A 129 -2.53 12.09 11.99
N GLU A 130 -1.92 11.97 13.16
CA GLU A 130 -0.49 12.16 13.35
C GLU A 130 0.32 11.15 12.55
N ALA A 131 -0.16 9.91 12.45
CA ALA A 131 0.48 8.88 11.61
C ALA A 131 0.51 9.31 10.15
N LEU A 132 -0.61 9.80 9.62
CA LEU A 132 -0.71 10.25 8.22
C LEU A 132 0.17 11.47 7.96
N GLN A 133 0.17 12.45 8.89
CA GLN A 133 1.01 13.63 8.80
C GLN A 133 2.49 13.28 8.86
N MET A 134 2.87 12.34 9.71
CA MET A 134 4.26 11.86 9.82
C MET A 134 4.75 11.25 8.51
N LEU A 135 3.92 10.44 7.86
CA LEU A 135 4.26 9.82 6.57
C LEU A 135 4.41 10.88 5.46
N ARG A 136 3.49 11.85 5.40
CA ARG A 136 3.61 12.98 4.48
C ARG A 136 4.91 13.75 4.71
N ASP A 137 5.21 14.09 5.95
CA ASP A 137 6.39 14.85 6.32
C ASP A 137 7.69 14.09 6.01
N ALA A 138 7.63 12.75 6.03
CA ALA A 138 8.75 11.89 5.64
C ALA A 138 8.92 11.79 4.11
N GLY A 139 8.05 12.42 3.33
CA GLY A 139 8.10 12.43 1.88
C GLY A 139 7.24 11.39 1.18
N ALA A 140 6.48 10.57 1.91
CA ALA A 140 5.55 9.63 1.30
C ALA A 140 4.36 10.38 0.70
N GLN A 141 3.93 9.94 -0.48
CA GLN A 141 2.69 10.40 -1.08
C GLN A 141 1.55 9.57 -0.52
N VAL A 142 0.58 10.22 0.13
CA VAL A 142 -0.55 9.52 0.76
C VAL A 142 -1.84 9.95 0.07
N SER A 143 -2.61 8.96 -0.37
CA SER A 143 -3.86 9.17 -1.12
C SER A 143 -4.90 8.11 -0.72
N ILE A 144 -6.16 8.37 -1.03
CA ILE A 144 -7.24 7.40 -0.89
C ILE A 144 -7.40 6.65 -2.22
N MET A 145 -7.65 5.35 -2.13
CA MET A 145 -7.95 4.54 -3.32
C MET A 145 -9.25 5.00 -3.97
N THR A 146 -9.19 5.20 -5.29
CA THR A 146 -10.36 5.46 -6.13
C THR A 146 -10.68 4.21 -6.96
N TYR A 147 -11.71 4.28 -7.79
CA TYR A 147 -12.06 3.18 -8.69
C TYR A 147 -10.85 2.64 -9.45
N ASP A 148 -9.98 3.51 -9.95
CA ASP A 148 -8.83 3.09 -10.76
C ASP A 148 -7.87 2.21 -9.97
N GLU A 149 -7.59 2.56 -8.70
CA GLU A 149 -6.71 1.78 -7.84
C GLU A 149 -7.35 0.45 -7.43
N PHE A 150 -8.64 0.44 -7.12
CA PHE A 150 -9.35 -0.81 -6.82
C PHE A 150 -9.34 -1.76 -8.01
N LYS A 151 -9.63 -1.24 -9.21
CA LYS A 151 -9.59 -2.03 -10.45
C LYS A 151 -8.18 -2.54 -10.72
N HIS A 152 -7.18 -1.70 -10.55
CA HIS A 152 -5.78 -2.09 -10.74
C HIS A 152 -5.40 -3.24 -9.79
N CYS A 153 -5.81 -3.17 -8.53
CA CYS A 153 -5.56 -4.25 -7.57
C CYS A 153 -6.28 -5.54 -7.96
N TRP A 154 -7.52 -5.44 -8.40
CA TRP A 154 -8.26 -6.59 -8.91
C TRP A 154 -7.52 -7.25 -10.07
N ASP A 155 -7.13 -6.47 -11.06
CA ASP A 155 -6.47 -6.98 -12.27
C ASP A 155 -5.08 -7.56 -11.96
N THR A 156 -4.37 -7.02 -10.98
CA THR A 156 -2.96 -7.33 -10.71
C THR A 156 -2.75 -8.38 -9.62
N PHE A 157 -3.53 -8.31 -8.53
CA PHE A 157 -3.24 -9.07 -7.31
C PHE A 157 -4.27 -10.15 -6.99
N VAL A 158 -5.40 -10.19 -7.68
CA VAL A 158 -6.51 -11.09 -7.39
C VAL A 158 -6.59 -12.23 -8.41
N ASP A 159 -6.87 -13.43 -7.93
CA ASP A 159 -7.14 -14.59 -8.79
C ASP A 159 -8.55 -14.50 -9.35
N HIS A 160 -8.75 -13.60 -10.29
CA HIS A 160 -10.06 -13.27 -10.85
C HIS A 160 -10.48 -14.20 -12.00
N GLN A 161 -9.58 -15.01 -12.52
CA GLN A 161 -9.85 -15.98 -13.61
C GLN A 161 -10.58 -15.34 -14.81
N GLY A 162 -10.16 -14.12 -15.19
CA GLY A 162 -10.74 -13.38 -16.30
C GLY A 162 -12.03 -12.64 -16.00
N ALA A 163 -12.57 -12.74 -14.78
CA ALA A 163 -13.76 -11.98 -14.38
C ALA A 163 -13.44 -10.49 -14.24
N PRO A 164 -14.30 -9.58 -14.74
CA PRO A 164 -14.07 -8.14 -14.59
C PRO A 164 -14.32 -7.69 -13.16
N PHE A 165 -13.68 -6.58 -12.78
CA PHE A 165 -13.92 -5.96 -11.48
C PHE A 165 -15.35 -5.48 -11.39
N GLN A 166 -16.05 -5.86 -10.30
CA GLN A 166 -17.42 -5.44 -10.01
C GLN A 166 -17.37 -4.44 -8.85
N PRO A 167 -17.51 -3.13 -9.12
CA PRO A 167 -17.51 -2.15 -8.04
C PRO A 167 -18.75 -2.33 -7.13
N TRP A 168 -18.55 -2.10 -5.84
CA TRP A 168 -19.66 -2.12 -4.87
C TRP A 168 -20.40 -0.79 -4.89
N ASP A 169 -21.65 -0.83 -4.43
CA ASP A 169 -22.48 0.36 -4.33
C ASP A 169 -21.84 1.39 -3.41
N GLY A 170 -21.76 2.64 -3.87
CA GLY A 170 -21.20 3.74 -3.09
C GLY A 170 -19.69 3.86 -3.12
N LEU A 171 -18.99 3.07 -3.95
CA LEU A 171 -17.53 3.14 -4.02
C LEU A 171 -17.05 4.57 -4.25
N ASP A 172 -17.57 5.25 -5.25
CA ASP A 172 -17.08 6.58 -5.63
C ASP A 172 -17.41 7.63 -4.56
N GLU A 173 -18.60 7.59 -3.99
CA GLU A 173 -19.05 8.51 -2.95
C GLU A 173 -18.20 8.36 -1.69
N HIS A 174 -17.92 7.13 -1.28
CA HIS A 174 -17.05 6.87 -0.12
C HIS A 174 -15.62 7.28 -0.38
N SER A 175 -15.11 7.00 -1.58
CA SER A 175 -13.77 7.40 -1.98
C SER A 175 -13.63 8.93 -1.95
N GLN A 176 -14.59 9.64 -2.49
CA GLN A 176 -14.57 11.11 -2.50
C GLN A 176 -14.64 11.69 -1.08
N ALA A 177 -15.51 11.15 -0.23
CA ALA A 177 -15.63 11.59 1.16
C ALA A 177 -14.33 11.36 1.93
N LEU A 178 -13.72 10.20 1.78
CA LEU A 178 -12.44 9.88 2.41
C LEU A 178 -11.31 10.75 1.87
N SER A 179 -11.31 11.04 0.58
CA SER A 179 -10.30 11.91 -0.04
C SER A 179 -10.38 13.33 0.51
N ARG A 180 -11.58 13.88 0.68
CA ARG A 180 -11.76 15.19 1.31
C ARG A 180 -11.28 15.19 2.75
N ARG A 181 -11.61 14.13 3.49
CA ARG A 181 -11.18 13.97 4.88
C ARG A 181 -9.67 13.87 5.02
N LEU A 182 -9.03 13.07 4.16
CA LEU A 182 -7.57 12.95 4.14
C LEU A 182 -6.92 14.29 3.82
N ARG A 183 -7.44 15.01 2.84
CA ARG A 183 -6.92 16.34 2.47
C ARG A 183 -6.96 17.30 3.66
N ALA A 184 -8.07 17.31 4.40
CA ALA A 184 -8.19 18.15 5.60
C ALA A 184 -7.17 17.76 6.67
N ILE A 185 -6.93 16.47 6.88
CA ILE A 185 -5.93 15.98 7.83
C ILE A 185 -4.52 16.43 7.43
N LEU A 186 -4.19 16.31 6.14
CA LEU A 186 -2.85 16.63 5.66
C LEU A 186 -2.60 18.13 5.53
N GLN A 187 -3.65 18.94 5.33
CA GLN A 187 -3.53 20.40 5.29
C GLN A 187 -3.41 21.01 6.67
N ASN A 188 -3.90 20.31 7.70
CA ASN A 188 -3.82 20.78 9.07
C ASN A 188 -2.39 20.57 9.57
N GLN A 189 -1.57 21.63 9.46
CA GLN A 189 -0.27 21.64 10.12
C GLN A 189 -0.56 21.88 11.60
N GLY A 190 -0.43 20.82 12.39
CA GLY A 190 -0.70 20.90 13.82
C GLY A 190 0.09 22.04 14.46
N ASN A 191 -0.64 22.95 15.08
CA ASN A 191 -0.06 23.84 16.08
C ASN A 191 0.20 23.04 17.35
#